data_f8b3b20ae9bbe1e4986fe44335b99dce
#
_entry.id   f8b3b20ae9bbe1e4986fe44335b99dce
#
_cell.length_a   1.000
_cell.length_b   1.000
_cell.length_c   1.000
_cell.angle_alpha   90.00
_cell.angle_beta   90.00
_cell.angle_gamma   90.00
#
_symmetry.space_group_name_H-M   'P 1'
#
loop_
_entity.id
_entity.type
_entity.pdbx_description
1 polymer ?
#
loop_
_entity_poly.entity_id
_entity_poly.type
_entity_poly.pdbx_seq_one_letter_code
_entity_poly.pdbx_strand_id
1 'polypeptide(L)'
;MVNKCGKELRILLDLDKFLTLKNAKIFVFSSLARNFVLSLRQNKKCMKYPLGVQSFGSIRNDGYLYIDKTALVYQIANGGKYYFLSRPRRFGKSLLISTLEAYFLGKKDLFRGLAIDQLEKEWKEYPTLKLSLNVANYTSAKVLNDVLNDATNSWCTQYGITVNGETPSLRFKNLIIALYKKTGSKVVVLVDEYDKPLLQSLDDRELLSQIRGDLKAFYGILKPMDEYVQFGFFTGVTKFSKVSVFSDLNNLTDIAMDQRYVELCGITENEIRTCLDSQVGEMAEANGMSKDECYERLKKTYDGYHFEADTVGIYNPYSLLNALSSKAFKDYWFETGTPSYLIEQLKRTNYPLTNLGTEEITADVLGNIDTIDQSPIPMLYQSGYLTLRSYDKEFEMYHLAFPNLEVERGFTRFLIPYYTQLRSDQGQLFVANFVKELRAGKVEAFMKRLESLFADGDYQVTGNAEFYFQNVVWVIFKMIGFYTEVERHTSDGRIDMIVKTSDYFYILEFKLDKSADEALQQIDDKQYAKPFENDSRHIYKIGVNFSTKTKRIDGWKIAE
;
A
#
# COMPACT_ATOMS: atom_id res chain seq x y z
N MET A 1 10.15 -15.69 30.20
CA MET A 1 9.23 -16.76 30.62
C MET A 1 8.95 -17.80 29.55
N VAL A 2 8.97 -17.49 28.28
CA VAL A 2 8.63 -18.42 27.16
C VAL A 2 9.66 -19.54 26.98
N ASN A 3 10.95 -19.29 27.22
CA ASN A 3 12.01 -20.31 27.09
C ASN A 3 12.01 -21.39 28.19
N LYS A 4 11.31 -21.17 29.30
CA LYS A 4 11.18 -22.18 30.35
C LYS A 4 10.11 -23.22 29.97
N CYS A 5 9.02 -22.80 29.34
CA CYS A 5 7.90 -23.67 28.96
C CYS A 5 8.28 -24.68 27.85
N GLY A 6 9.14 -24.29 26.90
CA GLY A 6 9.61 -25.19 25.81
C GLY A 6 10.55 -26.31 26.28
N LYS A 7 11.37 -26.05 27.31
CA LYS A 7 12.24 -27.08 27.92
C LYS A 7 11.43 -28.05 28.78
N GLU A 8 10.45 -27.55 29.52
CA GLU A 8 9.56 -28.40 30.35
C GLU A 8 8.67 -29.29 29.48
N LEU A 9 8.24 -28.83 28.32
CA LEU A 9 7.45 -29.63 27.37
C LEU A 9 8.29 -30.78 26.72
N ARG A 10 9.57 -30.55 26.45
CA ARG A 10 10.47 -31.62 25.97
C ARG A 10 10.74 -32.68 27.02
N ILE A 11 10.94 -32.27 28.28
CA ILE A 11 11.14 -33.19 29.41
C ILE A 11 9.88 -34.03 29.64
N LEU A 12 8.66 -33.47 29.48
CA LEU A 12 7.40 -34.20 29.61
C LEU A 12 7.16 -35.19 28.44
N LEU A 13 7.59 -34.87 27.23
CA LEU A 13 7.50 -35.77 26.06
C LEU A 13 8.50 -36.93 26.13
N ASP A 14 9.67 -36.71 26.71
CA ASP A 14 10.65 -37.80 26.98
C ASP A 14 10.23 -38.67 28.17
N LEU A 15 9.55 -38.14 29.16
CA LEU A 15 8.94 -38.90 30.26
C LEU A 15 7.80 -39.81 29.77
N ASP A 16 7.01 -39.41 28.77
CA ASP A 16 5.92 -40.23 28.21
C ASP A 16 6.44 -41.46 27.47
N LYS A 17 7.66 -41.39 26.85
CA LYS A 17 8.37 -42.52 26.27
C LYS A 17 8.96 -43.46 27.31
N PHE A 18 9.30 -42.98 28.49
CA PHE A 18 9.89 -43.77 29.57
C PHE A 18 8.84 -44.48 30.45
N LEU A 19 7.60 -43.97 30.48
CA LEU A 19 6.53 -44.43 31.38
C LEU A 19 5.61 -45.50 30.77
N THR A 20 5.81 -45.90 29.52
CA THR A 20 5.03 -46.99 28.88
C THR A 20 5.43 -48.40 29.36
N LEU A 21 6.33 -48.53 30.31
CA LEU A 21 6.90 -49.81 30.72
C LEU A 21 6.67 -50.31 32.15
N LYS A 22 5.81 -49.75 33.01
CA LYS A 22 5.41 -50.41 34.30
C LYS A 22 4.16 -49.83 34.98
N ASN A 23 3.10 -50.68 35.06
CA ASN A 23 2.06 -50.81 36.08
C ASN A 23 1.05 -49.69 36.44
N ALA A 24 -0.17 -50.09 36.54
CA ALA A 24 -1.49 -49.48 36.80
C ALA A 24 -1.67 -48.23 37.73
N LYS A 25 -0.70 -47.83 38.53
CA LYS A 25 -0.74 -46.56 39.29
C LYS A 25 -0.34 -45.32 38.50
N ILE A 26 0.20 -45.52 37.29
CA ILE A 26 0.68 -44.47 36.37
C ILE A 26 -0.45 -43.94 35.48
N PHE A 27 -1.57 -44.67 35.37
CA PHE A 27 -2.71 -44.30 34.55
C PHE A 27 -3.41 -43.01 34.99
N VAL A 28 -3.44 -42.71 36.27
CA VAL A 28 -4.05 -41.48 36.83
C VAL A 28 -3.15 -40.27 36.55
N PHE A 29 -1.82 -40.45 36.62
CA PHE A 29 -0.87 -39.37 36.34
C PHE A 29 -0.79 -39.05 34.85
N SER A 30 -0.93 -40.04 33.96
CA SER A 30 -0.96 -39.85 32.51
C SER A 30 -2.26 -39.16 32.05
N SER A 31 -3.38 -39.44 32.69
CA SER A 31 -4.66 -38.77 32.38
C SER A 31 -4.66 -37.31 32.84
N LEU A 32 -4.09 -37.01 34.02
CA LEU A 32 -3.91 -35.65 34.51
C LEU A 32 -2.90 -34.86 33.65
N ALA A 33 -1.79 -35.48 33.23
CA ALA A 33 -0.83 -34.87 32.32
C ALA A 33 -1.42 -34.67 30.91
N ARG A 34 -2.20 -35.64 30.40
CA ARG A 34 -2.94 -35.46 29.13
C ARG A 34 -4.00 -34.37 29.25
N ASN A 35 -4.77 -34.31 30.31
CA ASN A 35 -5.75 -33.27 30.53
C ASN A 35 -5.10 -31.89 30.74
N PHE A 36 -3.91 -31.84 31.37
CA PHE A 36 -3.11 -30.62 31.49
C PHE A 36 -2.52 -30.19 30.13
N VAL A 37 -1.98 -31.10 29.32
CA VAL A 37 -1.52 -30.83 27.96
C VAL A 37 -2.68 -30.48 27.04
N LEU A 38 -3.84 -31.10 27.18
CA LEU A 38 -5.06 -30.75 26.47
C LEU A 38 -5.61 -29.38 26.93
N SER A 39 -5.55 -29.06 28.22
CA SER A 39 -5.92 -27.72 28.73
C SER A 39 -4.95 -26.64 28.28
N LEU A 40 -3.65 -26.95 28.17
CA LEU A 40 -2.65 -26.05 27.54
C LEU A 40 -2.86 -25.90 26.05
N ARG A 41 -3.31 -26.95 25.34
CA ARG A 41 -3.71 -26.85 23.92
C ARG A 41 -5.04 -26.13 23.72
N GLN A 42 -6.01 -26.28 24.66
CA GLN A 42 -7.29 -25.54 24.63
C GLN A 42 -7.13 -24.08 25.05
N ASN A 43 -6.06 -23.71 25.77
CA ASN A 43 -5.73 -22.34 26.13
C ASN A 43 -4.80 -21.62 25.14
N LYS A 44 -4.48 -22.20 23.98
CA LYS A 44 -3.97 -21.39 22.86
C LYS A 44 -5.13 -20.52 22.39
N LYS A 45 -5.36 -19.40 23.09
CA LYS A 45 -6.32 -18.38 22.68
C LYS A 45 -5.92 -18.01 21.24
N CYS A 46 -6.72 -18.44 20.27
CA CYS A 46 -6.45 -18.14 18.87
C CYS A 46 -6.33 -16.62 18.75
N MET A 47 -5.20 -16.12 18.29
CA MET A 47 -4.97 -14.68 18.13
C MET A 47 -6.01 -14.14 17.14
N LYS A 48 -6.78 -13.14 17.56
CA LYS A 48 -7.75 -12.48 16.70
C LYS A 48 -7.10 -11.36 15.96
N TYR A 49 -6.99 -11.48 14.64
CA TYR A 49 -6.48 -10.41 13.78
C TYR A 49 -7.57 -9.36 13.53
N PRO A 50 -7.29 -8.06 13.64
CA PRO A 50 -8.27 -6.98 13.44
C PRO A 50 -8.50 -6.68 11.96
N LEU A 51 -8.76 -7.71 11.15
CA LEU A 51 -8.99 -7.56 9.72
C LEU A 51 -10.29 -6.77 9.48
N GLY A 52 -10.15 -5.53 8.98
CA GLY A 52 -11.28 -4.63 8.75
C GLY A 52 -11.84 -3.93 10.00
N VAL A 53 -11.30 -4.19 11.20
CA VAL A 53 -11.72 -3.51 12.43
C VAL A 53 -10.97 -2.19 12.59
N GLN A 54 -11.70 -1.07 12.60
CA GLN A 54 -11.15 0.28 12.69
C GLN A 54 -11.37 0.94 14.06
N SER A 55 -12.23 0.35 14.91
CA SER A 55 -12.54 0.86 16.24
C SER A 55 -11.51 0.40 17.25
N PHE A 56 -10.78 1.34 17.86
CA PHE A 56 -9.85 1.05 18.95
C PHE A 56 -10.56 0.40 20.14
N GLY A 57 -11.75 0.91 20.50
CA GLY A 57 -12.57 0.32 21.56
C GLY A 57 -12.92 -1.14 21.30
N SER A 58 -13.36 -1.48 20.09
CA SER A 58 -13.66 -2.88 19.73
C SER A 58 -12.40 -3.74 19.76
N ILE A 59 -11.27 -3.24 19.25
CA ILE A 59 -10.01 -3.98 19.29
C ILE A 59 -9.62 -4.33 20.73
N ARG A 60 -9.71 -3.38 21.64
CA ARG A 60 -9.32 -3.57 23.05
C ARG A 60 -10.31 -4.43 23.83
N ASN A 61 -11.61 -4.20 23.66
CA ASN A 61 -12.65 -4.90 24.41
C ASN A 61 -12.81 -6.36 23.96
N ASP A 62 -12.70 -6.62 22.65
CA ASP A 62 -12.93 -7.96 22.08
C ASP A 62 -11.65 -8.81 22.02
N GLY A 63 -10.52 -8.26 22.46
CA GLY A 63 -9.23 -8.95 22.57
C GLY A 63 -8.58 -9.27 21.23
N TYR A 64 -8.71 -8.37 20.26
CA TYR A 64 -7.94 -8.42 19.01
C TYR A 64 -6.47 -8.05 19.26
N LEU A 65 -5.61 -8.48 18.35
CA LEU A 65 -4.23 -8.02 18.28
C LEU A 65 -4.19 -6.49 18.13
N TYR A 66 -3.39 -5.84 18.94
CA TYR A 66 -3.08 -4.42 18.80
C TYR A 66 -1.56 -4.22 18.84
N ILE A 67 -1.00 -3.67 17.78
CA ILE A 67 0.40 -3.23 17.74
C ILE A 67 0.45 -1.82 18.35
N ASP A 68 1.11 -1.71 19.49
CA ASP A 68 1.05 -0.50 20.32
C ASP A 68 1.83 0.68 19.73
N LYS A 69 1.10 1.68 19.27
CA LYS A 69 1.61 2.97 18.78
C LYS A 69 1.30 4.12 19.76
N THR A 70 0.80 3.82 20.96
CA THR A 70 0.23 4.84 21.85
C THR A 70 1.26 5.80 22.43
N ALA A 71 2.55 5.45 22.45
CA ALA A 71 3.62 6.40 22.79
C ALA A 71 3.68 7.55 21.77
N LEU A 72 3.56 7.26 20.48
CA LEU A 72 3.50 8.28 19.42
C LEU A 72 2.20 9.07 19.47
N VAL A 73 1.07 8.42 19.80
CA VAL A 73 -0.21 9.11 20.04
C VAL A 73 -0.08 10.14 21.16
N TYR A 74 0.55 9.79 22.28
CA TYR A 74 0.82 10.69 23.39
C TYR A 74 1.72 11.87 22.96
N GLN A 75 2.78 11.58 22.20
CA GLN A 75 3.69 12.60 21.70
C GLN A 75 2.97 13.62 20.80
N ILE A 76 2.11 13.16 19.88
CA ILE A 76 1.32 14.03 18.99
C ILE A 76 0.32 14.86 19.81
N ALA A 77 -0.42 14.22 20.71
CA ALA A 77 -1.45 14.89 21.50
C ALA A 77 -0.91 16.02 22.40
N ASN A 78 0.38 15.92 22.79
CA ASN A 78 1.06 16.87 23.67
C ASN A 78 2.12 17.75 22.97
N GLY A 79 2.39 17.51 21.66
CA GLY A 79 3.47 18.19 20.94
C GLY A 79 3.06 19.45 20.20
N GLY A 80 1.87 19.50 19.67
CA GLY A 80 1.36 20.60 18.85
C GLY A 80 -0.16 20.62 18.80
N LYS A 81 -0.72 21.48 17.95
CA LYS A 81 -2.18 21.71 17.96
C LYS A 81 -2.87 21.15 16.74
N TYR A 82 -2.35 21.40 15.55
CA TYR A 82 -2.97 20.96 14.30
C TYR A 82 -1.99 20.09 13.51
N TYR A 83 -2.44 18.89 13.17
CA TYR A 83 -1.63 17.93 12.44
C TYR A 83 -2.33 17.42 11.19
N PHE A 84 -1.54 17.18 10.16
CA PHE A 84 -1.96 16.51 8.94
C PHE A 84 -1.11 15.26 8.71
N LEU A 85 -1.76 14.14 8.37
CA LEU A 85 -1.12 12.88 8.02
C LEU A 85 -1.74 12.28 6.75
N SER A 86 -0.96 12.12 5.69
CA SER A 86 -1.32 11.25 4.57
C SER A 86 -0.61 9.91 4.69
N ARG A 87 -1.34 8.83 4.39
CA ARG A 87 -0.81 7.46 4.26
C ARG A 87 -1.63 6.73 3.21
N PRO A 88 -1.05 5.75 2.50
CA PRO A 88 -1.81 4.91 1.57
C PRO A 88 -3.00 4.23 2.24
N ARG A 89 -3.89 3.66 1.44
CA ARG A 89 -5.03 2.90 1.96
C ARG A 89 -4.55 1.70 2.78
N ARG A 90 -5.33 1.33 3.83
CA ARG A 90 -5.09 0.15 4.69
C ARG A 90 -3.88 0.25 5.63
N PHE A 91 -3.34 1.44 5.88
CA PHE A 91 -2.23 1.66 6.83
C PHE A 91 -2.69 1.92 8.28
N GLY A 92 -3.98 1.91 8.58
CA GLY A 92 -4.48 2.08 9.95
C GLY A 92 -4.80 3.53 10.34
N LYS A 93 -4.96 4.47 9.39
CA LYS A 93 -5.35 5.86 9.66
C LYS A 93 -6.62 5.98 10.50
N SER A 94 -7.69 5.28 10.11
CA SER A 94 -8.97 5.30 10.84
C SER A 94 -8.85 4.71 12.25
N LEU A 95 -7.97 3.72 12.46
CA LEU A 95 -7.65 3.21 13.77
C LEU A 95 -6.92 4.26 14.61
N LEU A 96 -5.97 4.99 14.04
CA LEU A 96 -5.29 6.11 14.70
C LEU A 96 -6.30 7.19 15.13
N ILE A 97 -7.21 7.59 14.23
CA ILE A 97 -8.31 8.54 14.56
C ILE A 97 -9.16 8.01 15.71
N SER A 98 -9.52 6.70 15.69
CA SER A 98 -10.30 6.09 16.78
C SER A 98 -9.51 6.01 18.10
N THR A 99 -8.19 5.85 18.04
CA THR A 99 -7.31 5.86 19.22
C THR A 99 -7.21 7.26 19.81
N LEU A 100 -7.01 8.29 18.97
CA LEU A 100 -7.01 9.70 19.39
C LEU A 100 -8.38 10.10 19.99
N GLU A 101 -9.50 9.69 19.36
CA GLU A 101 -10.83 9.89 19.89
C GLU A 101 -11.00 9.30 21.30
N ALA A 102 -10.58 8.04 21.49
CA ALA A 102 -10.64 7.38 22.80
C ALA A 102 -9.76 8.08 23.84
N TYR A 103 -8.59 8.57 23.45
CA TYR A 103 -7.68 9.32 24.32
C TYR A 103 -8.30 10.63 24.78
N PHE A 104 -8.78 11.47 23.86
CA PHE A 104 -9.36 12.76 24.21
C PHE A 104 -10.74 12.67 24.87
N LEU A 105 -11.43 11.54 24.74
CA LEU A 105 -12.63 11.23 25.53
C LEU A 105 -12.31 10.65 26.93
N GLY A 106 -11.05 10.63 27.35
CA GLY A 106 -10.62 10.15 28.67
C GLY A 106 -10.88 8.65 28.93
N LYS A 107 -11.01 7.81 27.89
CA LYS A 107 -11.33 6.37 28.02
C LYS A 107 -10.13 5.55 28.51
N LYS A 108 -9.61 5.88 29.69
CA LYS A 108 -8.40 5.31 30.29
C LYS A 108 -8.36 3.78 30.25
N ASP A 109 -9.48 3.12 30.53
CA ASP A 109 -9.53 1.65 30.61
C ASP A 109 -9.14 0.96 29.30
N LEU A 110 -9.38 1.58 28.15
CA LEU A 110 -8.97 1.06 26.84
C LEU A 110 -7.44 1.05 26.66
N PHE A 111 -6.73 1.90 27.37
CA PHE A 111 -5.27 2.08 27.26
C PHE A 111 -4.49 1.26 28.30
N ARG A 112 -5.17 0.59 29.22
CA ARG A 112 -4.51 -0.19 30.27
C ARG A 112 -3.50 -1.19 29.68
N GLY A 113 -2.25 -1.11 30.17
CA GLY A 113 -1.15 -1.96 29.76
C GLY A 113 -0.48 -1.57 28.43
N LEU A 114 -0.87 -0.46 27.80
CA LEU A 114 -0.19 0.14 26.66
C LEU A 114 0.81 1.20 27.12
N ALA A 115 1.73 1.61 26.23
CA ALA A 115 2.79 2.57 26.53
C ALA A 115 2.26 3.88 27.10
N ILE A 116 1.17 4.40 26.58
CA ILE A 116 0.54 5.64 27.04
C ILE A 116 0.03 5.58 28.48
N ASP A 117 -0.31 4.40 28.99
CA ASP A 117 -0.79 4.20 30.39
C ASP A 117 0.29 4.60 31.41
N GLN A 118 1.57 4.50 31.03
CA GLN A 118 2.69 4.95 31.84
C GLN A 118 3.02 6.45 31.66
N LEU A 119 2.67 7.03 30.50
CA LEU A 119 2.99 8.40 30.12
C LEU A 119 1.92 9.38 30.58
N GLU A 120 0.64 9.06 30.38
CA GLU A 120 -0.48 9.93 30.68
C GLU A 120 -0.93 9.76 32.16
N LYS A 121 -1.04 10.88 32.87
CA LYS A 121 -1.40 10.89 34.30
C LYS A 121 -2.78 11.52 34.56
N GLU A 122 -3.18 12.48 33.74
CA GLU A 122 -4.37 13.30 34.00
C GLU A 122 -5.65 12.75 33.38
N TRP A 123 -5.56 12.10 32.22
CA TRP A 123 -6.69 11.54 31.45
C TRP A 123 -7.86 12.52 31.32
N LYS A 124 -7.53 13.73 30.92
CA LYS A 124 -8.50 14.82 30.80
C LYS A 124 -9.48 14.58 29.64
N GLU A 125 -10.77 14.83 29.91
CA GLU A 125 -11.82 14.70 28.91
C GLU A 125 -12.04 16.01 28.14
N TYR A 126 -12.19 15.87 26.80
CA TYR A 126 -12.47 16.96 25.88
C TYR A 126 -13.68 16.63 25.00
N PRO A 127 -14.57 17.62 24.72
CA PRO A 127 -15.56 17.45 23.67
C PRO A 127 -14.86 17.14 22.33
N THR A 128 -15.15 15.98 21.77
CA THR A 128 -14.46 15.49 20.57
C THR A 128 -15.43 15.38 19.40
N LEU A 129 -15.13 16.09 18.31
CA LEU A 129 -15.88 16.14 17.07
C LEU A 129 -15.13 15.31 16.02
N LYS A 130 -15.61 14.11 15.75
CA LYS A 130 -15.04 13.21 14.76
C LYS A 130 -15.87 13.24 13.48
N LEU A 131 -15.23 13.63 12.38
CA LEU A 131 -15.80 13.65 11.04
C LEU A 131 -15.15 12.56 10.20
N SER A 132 -15.95 11.72 9.54
CA SER A 132 -15.48 10.82 8.48
C SER A 132 -16.16 11.22 7.16
N LEU A 133 -15.38 11.47 6.13
CA LEU A 133 -15.92 11.78 4.80
C LEU A 133 -16.08 10.55 3.91
N ASN A 134 -15.86 9.34 4.44
CA ASN A 134 -16.10 8.08 3.72
C ASN A 134 -17.54 7.55 3.90
N VAL A 135 -18.51 8.44 3.91
CA VAL A 135 -19.93 8.10 4.19
C VAL A 135 -20.86 8.30 3.00
N ALA A 136 -20.39 8.96 1.94
CA ALA A 136 -21.22 9.30 0.78
C ALA A 136 -20.46 9.13 -0.55
N ASN A 137 -21.22 9.13 -1.65
CA ASN A 137 -20.70 9.30 -3.00
C ASN A 137 -20.93 10.76 -3.43
N TYR A 138 -19.87 11.52 -3.60
CA TYR A 138 -19.89 12.97 -3.79
C TYR A 138 -20.11 13.36 -5.27
N THR A 139 -21.34 13.20 -5.72
CA THR A 139 -21.76 13.53 -7.10
C THR A 139 -22.15 15.00 -7.29
N SER A 140 -22.21 15.80 -6.21
CA SER A 140 -22.47 17.23 -6.24
C SER A 140 -21.98 17.90 -4.94
N ALA A 141 -21.72 19.20 -4.97
CA ALA A 141 -21.39 19.98 -3.78
C ALA A 141 -22.50 19.95 -2.72
N LYS A 142 -23.77 19.78 -3.15
CA LYS A 142 -24.89 19.63 -2.22
C LYS A 142 -24.73 18.42 -1.31
N VAL A 143 -24.26 17.26 -1.85
CA VAL A 143 -24.04 16.05 -1.04
C VAL A 143 -22.99 16.30 0.04
N LEU A 144 -21.91 17.01 -0.25
CA LEU A 144 -20.93 17.39 0.76
C LEU A 144 -21.55 18.26 1.85
N ASN A 145 -22.31 19.28 1.47
CA ASN A 145 -22.98 20.18 2.42
C ASN A 145 -23.98 19.42 3.30
N ASP A 146 -24.72 18.48 2.74
CA ASP A 146 -25.65 17.62 3.47
C ASP A 146 -24.90 16.73 4.50
N VAL A 147 -23.76 16.13 4.12
CA VAL A 147 -22.89 15.34 5.03
C VAL A 147 -22.34 16.20 6.17
N LEU A 148 -21.84 17.40 5.89
CA LEU A 148 -21.30 18.30 6.91
C LEU A 148 -22.40 18.80 7.88
N ASN A 149 -23.61 19.03 7.38
CA ASN A 149 -24.78 19.37 8.19
C ASN A 149 -25.23 18.20 9.06
N ASP A 150 -25.29 16.99 8.52
CA ASP A 150 -25.66 15.78 9.26
C ASP A 150 -24.67 15.50 10.40
N ALA A 151 -23.37 15.61 10.12
CA ALA A 151 -22.33 15.50 11.16
C ALA A 151 -22.55 16.54 12.27
N THR A 152 -22.82 17.80 11.90
CA THR A 152 -23.10 18.87 12.88
C THR A 152 -24.35 18.57 13.70
N ASN A 153 -25.42 18.04 13.09
CA ASN A 153 -26.64 17.64 13.79
C ASN A 153 -26.39 16.49 14.77
N SER A 154 -25.61 15.52 14.35
CA SER A 154 -25.23 14.38 15.20
C SER A 154 -24.46 14.84 16.44
N TRP A 155 -23.49 15.74 16.29
CA TRP A 155 -22.77 16.33 17.42
C TRP A 155 -23.68 17.18 18.31
N CYS A 156 -24.58 17.96 17.72
CA CYS A 156 -25.58 18.72 18.49
C CYS A 156 -26.43 17.80 19.37
N THR A 157 -26.88 16.67 18.81
CA THR A 157 -27.65 15.65 19.54
C THR A 157 -26.81 15.00 20.64
N GLN A 158 -25.57 14.59 20.30
CA GLN A 158 -24.65 13.94 21.24
C GLN A 158 -24.38 14.79 22.49
N TYR A 159 -24.20 16.09 22.29
CA TYR A 159 -23.87 17.02 23.37
C TYR A 159 -25.07 17.79 23.92
N GLY A 160 -26.30 17.57 23.42
CA GLY A 160 -27.50 18.27 23.84
C GLY A 160 -27.40 19.78 23.62
N ILE A 161 -26.97 20.20 22.44
CA ILE A 161 -26.75 21.58 22.03
C ILE A 161 -27.60 21.87 20.77
N THR A 162 -28.08 23.06 20.62
CA THR A 162 -28.73 23.53 19.39
C THR A 162 -27.96 24.72 18.84
N VAL A 163 -27.64 24.68 17.54
CA VAL A 163 -26.94 25.77 16.85
C VAL A 163 -27.67 26.18 15.57
N ASN A 164 -27.63 27.46 15.27
CA ASN A 164 -28.14 28.02 14.04
C ASN A 164 -27.00 28.45 13.13
N GLY A 165 -27.26 28.55 11.84
CA GLY A 165 -26.34 29.02 10.81
C GLY A 165 -26.84 28.60 9.43
N GLU A 166 -26.68 29.50 8.46
CA GLU A 166 -27.12 29.27 7.07
C GLU A 166 -26.21 28.31 6.30
N THR A 167 -24.93 28.24 6.71
CA THR A 167 -23.94 27.38 6.06
C THR A 167 -23.37 26.36 7.04
N PRO A 168 -22.87 25.20 6.56
CA PRO A 168 -22.18 24.21 7.41
C PRO A 168 -21.04 24.83 8.23
N SER A 169 -20.27 25.74 7.64
CA SER A 169 -19.16 26.44 8.29
C SER A 169 -19.62 27.29 9.49
N LEU A 170 -20.69 28.06 9.33
CA LEU A 170 -21.24 28.88 10.42
C LEU A 170 -21.82 28.01 11.52
N ARG A 171 -22.51 26.95 11.19
CA ARG A 171 -23.04 25.99 12.17
C ARG A 171 -21.92 25.31 12.96
N PHE A 172 -20.85 24.90 12.27
CA PHE A 172 -19.67 24.30 12.90
C PHE A 172 -18.97 25.28 13.85
N LYS A 173 -18.79 26.56 13.43
CA LYS A 173 -18.30 27.64 14.30
C LYS A 173 -19.13 27.77 15.57
N ASN A 174 -20.44 27.90 15.40
CA ASN A 174 -21.36 28.10 16.53
C ASN A 174 -21.38 26.90 17.48
N LEU A 175 -21.22 25.69 16.95
CA LEU A 175 -21.11 24.47 17.76
C LEU A 175 -19.83 24.45 18.61
N ILE A 176 -18.68 24.82 18.05
CA ILE A 176 -17.40 24.89 18.81
C ILE A 176 -17.56 25.88 19.98
N ILE A 177 -18.11 27.08 19.75
CA ILE A 177 -18.32 28.08 20.79
C ILE A 177 -19.31 27.58 21.86
N ALA A 178 -20.42 26.97 21.43
CA ALA A 178 -21.45 26.46 22.35
C ALA A 178 -20.93 25.30 23.22
N LEU A 179 -20.10 24.39 22.63
CA LEU A 179 -19.45 23.32 23.38
C LEU A 179 -18.51 23.86 24.44
N TYR A 180 -17.64 24.82 24.09
CA TYR A 180 -16.73 25.44 25.04
C TYR A 180 -17.49 26.10 26.19
N LYS A 181 -18.55 26.87 25.87
CA LYS A 181 -19.39 27.51 26.91
C LYS A 181 -20.09 26.51 27.81
N LYS A 182 -20.54 25.37 27.26
CA LYS A 182 -21.26 24.34 28.01
C LYS A 182 -20.34 23.50 28.91
N THR A 183 -19.17 23.15 28.40
CA THR A 183 -18.26 22.18 29.10
C THR A 183 -17.13 22.84 29.86
N GLY A 184 -16.79 24.10 29.56
CA GLY A 184 -15.59 24.78 30.06
C GLY A 184 -14.29 24.22 29.48
N SER A 185 -14.36 23.24 28.57
CA SER A 185 -13.22 22.57 27.96
C SER A 185 -13.12 22.91 26.47
N LYS A 186 -11.89 23.05 25.97
CA LYS A 186 -11.63 23.24 24.55
C LYS A 186 -12.05 22.00 23.74
N VAL A 187 -12.35 22.20 22.46
CA VAL A 187 -12.87 21.17 21.56
C VAL A 187 -11.73 20.47 20.81
N VAL A 188 -11.86 19.17 20.60
CA VAL A 188 -11.00 18.37 19.74
C VAL A 188 -11.70 18.09 18.42
N VAL A 189 -10.98 18.24 17.29
CA VAL A 189 -11.51 18.00 15.94
C VAL A 189 -10.67 16.92 15.25
N LEU A 190 -11.31 15.82 14.88
CA LEU A 190 -10.66 14.68 14.22
C LEU A 190 -11.34 14.44 12.87
N VAL A 191 -10.57 14.47 11.78
CA VAL A 191 -11.11 14.30 10.42
C VAL A 191 -10.43 13.13 9.74
N ASP A 192 -11.22 12.15 9.33
CA ASP A 192 -10.77 10.99 8.58
C ASP A 192 -11.22 11.07 7.12
N GLU A 193 -10.32 10.70 6.19
CA GLU A 193 -10.54 10.69 4.74
C GLU A 193 -11.01 12.06 4.18
N TYR A 194 -10.33 13.14 4.60
CA TYR A 194 -10.67 14.51 4.22
C TYR A 194 -10.71 14.72 2.70
N ASP A 195 -9.91 13.93 1.97
CA ASP A 195 -9.68 14.02 0.52
C ASP A 195 -10.70 13.20 -0.31
N LYS A 196 -11.54 12.39 0.32
CA LYS A 196 -12.50 11.54 -0.37
C LYS A 196 -13.42 12.30 -1.34
N PRO A 197 -14.04 13.45 -0.95
CA PRO A 197 -14.85 14.22 -1.87
C PRO A 197 -14.08 14.76 -3.07
N LEU A 198 -12.84 15.20 -2.84
CA LEU A 198 -11.95 15.73 -3.88
C LEU A 198 -11.54 14.65 -4.87
N LEU A 199 -11.16 13.47 -4.35
CA LEU A 199 -10.74 12.32 -5.19
C LEU A 199 -11.87 11.81 -6.08
N GLN A 200 -13.11 11.89 -5.63
CA GLN A 200 -14.28 11.50 -6.44
C GLN A 200 -14.68 12.53 -7.49
N SER A 201 -14.15 13.74 -7.41
CA SER A 201 -14.50 14.86 -8.31
C SER A 201 -13.35 15.20 -9.28
N LEU A 202 -12.28 14.39 -9.34
CA LEU A 202 -11.10 14.71 -10.16
C LEU A 202 -11.40 14.84 -11.66
N ASP A 203 -12.41 14.12 -12.16
CA ASP A 203 -12.81 14.15 -13.57
C ASP A 203 -13.75 15.32 -13.91
N ASP A 204 -14.29 16.01 -12.90
CA ASP A 204 -15.18 17.16 -13.04
C ASP A 204 -14.57 18.40 -12.38
N ARG A 205 -13.95 19.25 -13.19
CA ARG A 205 -13.22 20.45 -12.71
C ARG A 205 -14.13 21.46 -11.99
N GLU A 206 -15.37 21.59 -12.42
CA GLU A 206 -16.31 22.51 -11.80
C GLU A 206 -16.72 22.00 -10.41
N LEU A 207 -17.12 20.75 -10.33
CA LEU A 207 -17.45 20.10 -9.06
C LEU A 207 -16.26 20.06 -8.10
N LEU A 208 -15.06 19.75 -8.60
CA LEU A 208 -13.82 19.78 -7.81
C LEU A 208 -13.56 21.15 -7.20
N SER A 209 -13.76 22.22 -7.98
CA SER A 209 -13.60 23.61 -7.51
C SER A 209 -14.62 23.99 -6.44
N GLN A 210 -15.88 23.59 -6.61
CA GLN A 210 -16.95 23.83 -5.62
C GLN A 210 -16.67 23.07 -4.31
N ILE A 211 -16.40 21.76 -4.38
CA ILE A 211 -16.08 20.93 -3.20
C ILE A 211 -14.85 21.46 -2.47
N ARG A 212 -13.82 21.87 -3.20
CA ARG A 212 -12.61 22.50 -2.63
C ARG A 212 -12.94 23.79 -1.88
N GLY A 213 -13.79 24.64 -2.45
CA GLY A 213 -14.26 25.87 -1.82
C GLY A 213 -15.03 25.59 -0.52
N ASP A 214 -15.95 24.64 -0.53
CA ASP A 214 -16.75 24.27 0.63
C ASP A 214 -15.91 23.69 1.77
N LEU A 215 -14.97 22.77 1.46
CA LEU A 215 -14.03 22.21 2.44
C LEU A 215 -13.10 23.28 3.02
N LYS A 216 -12.59 24.19 2.17
CA LYS A 216 -11.76 25.32 2.61
C LYS A 216 -12.53 26.20 3.58
N ALA A 217 -13.77 26.56 3.27
CA ALA A 217 -14.64 27.38 4.14
C ALA A 217 -14.94 26.64 5.46
N PHE A 218 -15.14 25.31 5.42
CA PHE A 218 -15.44 24.52 6.61
C PHE A 218 -14.24 24.40 7.55
N TYR A 219 -13.06 24.02 7.03
CA TYR A 219 -11.85 23.88 7.87
C TYR A 219 -11.23 25.23 8.25
N GLY A 220 -11.39 26.25 7.42
CA GLY A 220 -10.91 27.62 7.68
C GLY A 220 -11.43 28.23 8.97
N ILE A 221 -12.61 27.77 9.44
CA ILE A 221 -13.20 28.19 10.73
C ILE A 221 -12.28 27.89 11.92
N LEU A 222 -11.45 26.85 11.84
CA LEU A 222 -10.58 26.47 12.96
C LEU A 222 -9.55 27.55 13.31
N LYS A 223 -9.12 28.36 12.35
CA LYS A 223 -8.16 29.45 12.60
C LYS A 223 -8.74 30.55 13.52
N PRO A 224 -9.87 31.18 13.22
CA PRO A 224 -10.48 32.16 14.13
C PRO A 224 -11.01 31.52 15.42
N MET A 225 -11.19 30.19 15.47
CA MET A 225 -11.64 29.44 16.65
C MET A 225 -10.48 28.87 17.46
N ASP A 226 -9.26 29.32 17.24
CA ASP A 226 -8.06 28.76 17.87
C ASP A 226 -8.13 28.75 19.41
N GLU A 227 -8.67 29.77 20.05
CA GLU A 227 -8.82 29.82 21.50
C GLU A 227 -9.75 28.74 22.08
N TYR A 228 -10.72 28.25 21.27
CA TYR A 228 -11.71 27.23 21.66
C TYR A 228 -11.30 25.81 21.27
N VAL A 229 -10.28 25.63 20.43
CA VAL A 229 -9.82 24.33 19.96
C VAL A 229 -8.60 23.87 20.76
N GLN A 230 -8.61 22.66 21.26
CA GLN A 230 -7.49 22.00 21.94
C GLN A 230 -6.55 21.36 20.93
N PHE A 231 -7.12 20.61 19.98
CA PHE A 231 -6.37 19.77 19.06
C PHE A 231 -7.16 19.54 17.76
N GLY A 232 -6.47 19.46 16.66
CA GLY A 232 -7.03 19.12 15.36
C GLY A 232 -6.14 18.12 14.63
N PHE A 233 -6.73 17.05 14.09
CA PHE A 233 -5.99 16.02 13.34
C PHE A 233 -6.74 15.64 12.07
N PHE A 234 -6.05 15.72 10.93
CA PHE A 234 -6.61 15.47 9.61
C PHE A 234 -5.88 14.30 8.94
N THR A 235 -6.64 13.34 8.42
CA THR A 235 -6.05 12.25 7.64
C THR A 235 -6.68 12.10 6.26
N GLY A 236 -5.86 11.62 5.32
CA GLY A 236 -6.28 11.26 3.98
C GLY A 236 -5.30 10.30 3.31
N VAL A 237 -5.60 9.92 2.09
CA VAL A 237 -4.68 9.19 1.22
C VAL A 237 -3.73 10.16 0.54
N THR A 238 -4.28 11.25 0.04
CA THR A 238 -3.57 12.22 -0.78
C THR A 238 -3.40 13.55 -0.04
N LYS A 239 -2.44 14.32 -0.50
CA LYS A 239 -2.17 15.67 -0.06
C LYS A 239 -2.47 16.62 -1.22
N PHE A 240 -3.64 17.24 -1.18
CA PHE A 240 -3.89 18.41 -2.01
C PHE A 240 -3.04 19.57 -1.52
N SER A 241 -2.56 20.45 -2.42
CA SER A 241 -1.63 21.50 -2.03
C SER A 241 -2.19 22.31 -0.85
N LYS A 242 -1.31 22.77 0.05
CA LYS A 242 -1.71 23.61 1.20
C LYS A 242 -2.53 24.82 0.78
N VAL A 243 -2.31 25.30 -0.45
CA VAL A 243 -3.01 26.45 -1.01
C VAL A 243 -4.47 26.14 -1.34
N SER A 244 -4.85 24.87 -1.49
CA SER A 244 -6.20 24.53 -1.98
C SER A 244 -7.26 24.39 -0.89
N VAL A 245 -7.01 23.58 0.15
CA VAL A 245 -8.02 23.26 1.19
C VAL A 245 -7.63 23.82 2.56
N PHE A 246 -6.36 23.82 2.90
CA PHE A 246 -5.84 24.24 4.20
C PHE A 246 -5.10 25.58 4.17
N SER A 247 -5.25 26.39 3.11
CA SER A 247 -4.55 27.67 2.98
C SER A 247 -4.80 28.63 4.14
N ASP A 248 -5.98 28.58 4.71
CA ASP A 248 -6.37 29.44 5.83
C ASP A 248 -5.92 28.87 7.18
N LEU A 249 -5.53 27.58 7.24
CA LEU A 249 -4.99 26.91 8.43
C LEU A 249 -3.46 26.79 8.33
N ASN A 250 -2.77 27.94 8.33
CA ASN A 250 -1.32 28.03 8.10
C ASN A 250 -0.46 27.46 9.24
N ASN A 251 -1.04 27.15 10.40
CA ASN A 251 -0.41 26.49 11.54
C ASN A 251 -0.56 24.96 11.52
N LEU A 252 -1.02 24.38 10.42
CA LEU A 252 -1.12 22.93 10.23
C LEU A 252 0.27 22.32 10.02
N THR A 253 0.67 21.44 10.94
CA THR A 253 1.92 20.68 10.88
C THR A 253 1.71 19.41 10.05
N ASP A 254 2.36 19.34 8.91
CA ASP A 254 2.37 18.14 8.08
C ASP A 254 3.42 17.17 8.61
N ILE A 255 2.96 16.00 9.05
CA ILE A 255 3.80 14.94 9.60
C ILE A 255 3.91 13.74 8.65
N ALA A 256 3.47 13.87 7.40
CA ALA A 256 3.48 12.76 6.45
C ALA A 256 4.90 12.26 6.12
N MET A 257 5.89 13.17 6.06
CA MET A 257 7.30 12.87 5.81
C MET A 257 8.20 13.20 7.02
N ASP A 258 7.64 13.30 8.23
CA ASP A 258 8.42 13.59 9.44
C ASP A 258 8.98 12.27 10.01
N GLN A 259 10.32 12.19 10.11
CA GLN A 259 11.02 11.00 10.62
C GLN A 259 10.55 10.53 12.00
N ARG A 260 10.07 11.44 12.85
CA ARG A 260 9.54 11.11 14.18
C ARG A 260 8.26 10.28 14.13
N TYR A 261 7.52 10.32 13.01
CA TYR A 261 6.18 9.74 12.88
C TYR A 261 6.06 8.73 11.74
N VAL A 262 7.16 8.25 11.17
CA VAL A 262 7.15 7.23 10.10
C VAL A 262 6.48 5.94 10.56
N GLU A 263 6.65 5.58 11.84
CA GLU A 263 6.09 4.36 12.43
C GLU A 263 4.67 4.52 13.00
N LEU A 264 4.09 5.73 12.94
CA LEU A 264 2.77 6.02 13.54
C LEU A 264 1.64 5.14 12.97
N CYS A 265 1.74 4.83 11.68
CA CYS A 265 0.85 3.91 10.96
C CYS A 265 1.67 2.82 10.27
N GLY A 266 1.12 1.61 10.22
CA GLY A 266 1.82 0.46 9.65
C GLY A 266 2.48 -0.40 10.72
N ILE A 267 3.27 -1.39 10.29
CA ILE A 267 3.96 -2.33 11.18
C ILE A 267 5.42 -2.40 10.76
N THR A 268 6.34 -2.32 11.72
CA THR A 268 7.78 -2.46 11.47
C THR A 268 8.21 -3.93 11.60
N GLU A 269 9.36 -4.29 11.03
CA GLU A 269 9.93 -5.63 11.21
C GLU A 269 10.22 -5.94 12.68
N ASN A 270 10.69 -4.95 13.45
CA ASN A 270 10.92 -5.12 14.89
C ASN A 270 9.63 -5.47 15.64
N GLU A 271 8.51 -4.86 15.29
CA GLU A 271 7.20 -5.18 15.88
C GLU A 271 6.71 -6.57 15.48
N ILE A 272 6.99 -7.02 14.25
CA ILE A 272 6.70 -8.40 13.84
C ILE A 272 7.51 -9.37 14.69
N ARG A 273 8.81 -9.14 14.85
CA ARG A 273 9.70 -9.99 15.65
C ARG A 273 9.33 -10.02 17.14
N THR A 274 8.80 -8.94 17.66
CA THR A 274 8.43 -8.85 19.10
C THR A 274 7.00 -9.33 19.38
N CYS A 275 6.04 -9.05 18.50
CA CYS A 275 4.63 -9.29 18.75
C CYS A 275 4.06 -10.48 17.97
N LEU A 276 4.66 -10.87 16.84
CA LEU A 276 4.10 -11.81 15.86
C LEU A 276 5.06 -12.97 15.53
N ASP A 277 6.17 -13.10 16.24
CA ASP A 277 7.21 -14.10 15.98
C ASP A 277 6.69 -15.55 15.95
N SER A 278 5.74 -15.90 16.83
CA SER A 278 5.11 -17.21 16.84
C SER A 278 4.23 -17.46 15.60
N GLN A 279 3.53 -16.43 15.12
CA GLN A 279 2.66 -16.49 13.94
C GLN A 279 3.47 -16.65 12.66
N VAL A 280 4.63 -15.99 12.58
CA VAL A 280 5.58 -16.20 11.49
C VAL A 280 6.08 -17.64 11.49
N GLY A 281 6.38 -18.21 12.68
CA GLY A 281 6.74 -19.63 12.81
C GLY A 281 5.64 -20.58 12.32
N GLU A 282 4.37 -20.31 12.69
CA GLU A 282 3.23 -21.13 12.22
C GLU A 282 3.01 -20.99 10.68
N MET A 283 3.28 -19.82 10.12
CA MET A 283 3.21 -19.60 8.68
C MET A 283 4.35 -20.30 7.95
N ALA A 284 5.56 -20.29 8.51
CA ALA A 284 6.73 -20.99 7.97
C ALA A 284 6.48 -22.50 7.90
N GLU A 285 5.98 -23.09 8.99
CA GLU A 285 5.62 -24.51 9.05
C GLU A 285 4.56 -24.88 8.00
N ALA A 286 3.51 -24.06 7.87
CA ALA A 286 2.44 -24.29 6.89
C ALA A 286 2.91 -24.23 5.43
N ASN A 287 4.00 -23.51 5.15
CA ASN A 287 4.58 -23.37 3.81
C ASN A 287 5.83 -24.24 3.58
N GLY A 288 6.23 -25.08 4.55
CA GLY A 288 7.38 -25.99 4.40
C GLY A 288 8.72 -25.27 4.29
N MET A 289 8.88 -24.11 4.92
CA MET A 289 10.10 -23.30 4.89
C MET A 289 10.61 -23.01 6.29
N SER A 290 11.87 -22.62 6.42
CA SER A 290 12.43 -22.15 7.67
C SER A 290 11.79 -20.82 8.09
N LYS A 291 11.89 -20.47 9.37
CA LYS A 291 11.37 -19.23 9.89
C LYS A 291 12.09 -18.01 9.29
N ASP A 292 13.39 -18.09 9.08
CA ASP A 292 14.17 -17.02 8.48
C ASP A 292 13.78 -16.81 7.01
N GLU A 293 13.60 -17.89 6.24
CA GLU A 293 13.05 -17.79 4.87
C GLU A 293 11.66 -17.16 4.84
N CYS A 294 10.82 -17.45 5.85
CA CYS A 294 9.51 -16.84 5.97
C CYS A 294 9.61 -15.32 6.22
N TYR A 295 10.51 -14.88 7.11
CA TYR A 295 10.78 -13.46 7.34
C TYR A 295 11.24 -12.76 6.08
N GLU A 296 12.24 -13.31 5.37
CA GLU A 296 12.74 -12.74 4.12
C GLU A 296 11.64 -12.65 3.05
N ARG A 297 10.81 -13.68 2.96
CA ARG A 297 9.69 -13.69 2.02
C ARG A 297 8.60 -12.68 2.39
N LEU A 298 8.26 -12.55 3.68
CA LEU A 298 7.33 -11.52 4.16
C LEU A 298 7.87 -10.12 3.86
N LYS A 299 9.16 -9.89 4.11
CA LYS A 299 9.84 -8.64 3.83
C LYS A 299 9.77 -8.29 2.34
N LYS A 300 10.21 -9.18 1.47
CA LYS A 300 10.17 -8.99 0.02
C LYS A 300 8.75 -8.73 -0.51
N THR A 301 7.74 -9.34 0.12
CA THR A 301 6.37 -9.31 -0.40
C THR A 301 5.55 -8.15 0.13
N TYR A 302 5.72 -7.72 1.40
CA TYR A 302 4.79 -6.80 2.07
C TYR A 302 5.45 -5.61 2.78
N ASP A 303 6.79 -5.59 2.93
CA ASP A 303 7.55 -4.48 3.49
C ASP A 303 7.85 -3.40 2.43
N GLY A 304 8.66 -2.42 2.80
CA GLY A 304 9.35 -1.51 1.90
C GLY A 304 8.63 -0.20 1.64
N TYR A 305 7.55 0.11 2.34
CA TYR A 305 7.03 1.47 2.33
C TYR A 305 7.94 2.38 3.18
N HIS A 306 8.48 3.42 2.56
CA HIS A 306 9.26 4.46 3.23
C HIS A 306 8.50 5.78 3.13
N PHE A 307 8.18 6.38 4.26
CA PHE A 307 7.47 7.65 4.34
C PHE A 307 8.42 8.85 4.45
N GLU A 308 9.70 8.58 4.69
CA GLU A 308 10.82 9.48 4.55
C GLU A 308 12.02 8.66 4.09
N ALA A 309 12.94 9.29 3.36
CA ALA A 309 14.15 8.62 2.88
C ALA A 309 15.03 8.17 4.06
N ASP A 310 15.79 7.11 3.85
CA ASP A 310 16.74 6.54 4.82
C ASP A 310 16.10 6.13 6.17
N THR A 311 14.78 5.86 6.18
CA THR A 311 14.06 5.36 7.35
C THR A 311 13.79 3.86 7.26
N VAL A 312 13.24 3.27 8.33
CA VAL A 312 12.84 1.86 8.35
C VAL A 312 11.72 1.58 7.35
N GLY A 313 11.76 0.40 6.75
CA GLY A 313 10.66 -0.11 5.93
C GLY A 313 9.42 -0.39 6.78
N ILE A 314 8.26 -0.06 6.25
CA ILE A 314 6.97 -0.24 6.92
C ILE A 314 6.13 -1.25 6.13
N TYR A 315 5.67 -2.31 6.79
CA TYR A 315 4.73 -3.27 6.25
C TYR A 315 3.33 -2.68 6.17
N ASN A 316 2.62 -2.99 5.09
CA ASN A 316 1.19 -2.75 5.03
C ASN A 316 0.46 -3.68 6.02
N PRO A 317 -0.24 -3.15 7.05
CA PRO A 317 -0.89 -3.99 8.06
C PRO A 317 -1.93 -4.94 7.48
N TYR A 318 -2.69 -4.50 6.49
CA TYR A 318 -3.74 -5.31 5.90
C TYR A 318 -3.17 -6.56 5.19
N SER A 319 -2.15 -6.37 4.36
CA SER A 319 -1.50 -7.49 3.65
C SER A 319 -0.80 -8.43 4.61
N LEU A 320 0.00 -7.90 5.53
CA LEU A 320 0.74 -8.69 6.51
C LEU A 320 -0.20 -9.55 7.39
N LEU A 321 -1.23 -8.93 7.98
CA LEU A 321 -2.14 -9.63 8.89
C LEU A 321 -3.01 -10.65 8.16
N ASN A 322 -3.42 -10.39 6.91
CA ASN A 322 -4.09 -11.38 6.08
C ASN A 322 -3.17 -12.57 5.74
N ALA A 323 -1.90 -12.31 5.40
CA ALA A 323 -0.93 -13.35 5.11
C ALA A 323 -0.69 -14.26 6.32
N LEU A 324 -0.50 -13.69 7.51
CA LEU A 324 -0.33 -14.42 8.75
C LEU A 324 -1.61 -15.20 9.15
N SER A 325 -2.78 -14.59 8.97
CA SER A 325 -4.07 -15.21 9.28
C SER A 325 -4.39 -16.40 8.37
N SER A 326 -4.17 -16.25 7.08
CA SER A 326 -4.42 -17.30 6.08
C SER A 326 -3.24 -18.27 5.89
N LYS A 327 -2.08 -17.95 6.46
CA LYS A 327 -0.79 -18.66 6.29
C LYS A 327 -0.40 -18.80 4.81
N ALA A 328 -0.71 -17.80 3.99
CA ALA A 328 -0.49 -17.83 2.55
C ALA A 328 0.05 -16.48 2.03
N PHE A 329 0.92 -16.54 1.02
CA PHE A 329 1.43 -15.35 0.33
C PHE A 329 0.55 -15.05 -0.88
N LYS A 330 -0.22 -13.94 -0.83
CA LYS A 330 -1.14 -13.49 -1.90
C LYS A 330 -1.08 -11.97 -2.05
N ASP A 331 -1.72 -11.43 -3.08
CA ASP A 331 -1.79 -9.99 -3.36
C ASP A 331 -3.05 -9.39 -2.71
N TYR A 332 -3.07 -9.28 -1.38
CA TYR A 332 -4.25 -8.86 -0.60
C TYR A 332 -4.64 -7.40 -0.78
N TRP A 333 -3.64 -6.51 -0.94
CA TRP A 333 -3.90 -5.07 -1.01
C TRP A 333 -4.70 -4.68 -2.26
N PHE A 334 -4.41 -5.31 -3.41
CA PHE A 334 -5.09 -5.07 -4.69
C PHE A 334 -6.56 -5.50 -4.69
N GLU A 335 -6.97 -6.43 -3.86
CA GLU A 335 -8.37 -6.84 -3.72
C GLU A 335 -9.26 -5.70 -3.18
N THR A 336 -8.70 -4.61 -2.66
CA THR A 336 -9.41 -3.56 -1.93
C THR A 336 -9.73 -2.30 -2.75
N GLY A 337 -9.30 -2.22 -3.99
CA GLY A 337 -9.61 -1.09 -4.87
C GLY A 337 -8.80 -1.05 -6.15
N THR A 338 -9.45 -0.75 -7.25
CA THR A 338 -8.84 -0.68 -8.57
C THR A 338 -8.27 0.71 -8.84
N PRO A 339 -7.06 0.84 -9.39
CA PRO A 339 -6.44 2.12 -9.74
C PRO A 339 -6.87 2.64 -11.13
N SER A 340 -8.13 2.44 -11.54
CA SER A 340 -8.60 2.75 -12.91
C SER A 340 -8.28 4.18 -13.33
N TYR A 341 -8.55 5.15 -12.45
CA TYR A 341 -8.23 6.55 -12.70
C TYR A 341 -6.74 6.79 -12.95
N LEU A 342 -5.86 6.14 -12.17
CA LEU A 342 -4.40 6.28 -12.35
C LEU A 342 -3.92 5.75 -13.69
N ILE A 343 -4.52 4.67 -14.18
CA ILE A 343 -4.18 4.09 -15.48
C ILE A 343 -4.65 4.98 -16.62
N GLU A 344 -5.84 5.57 -16.49
CA GLU A 344 -6.31 6.57 -17.44
C GLU A 344 -5.37 7.78 -17.48
N GLN A 345 -4.84 8.21 -16.34
CA GLN A 345 -3.83 9.27 -16.29
C GLN A 345 -2.52 8.85 -16.96
N LEU A 346 -2.02 7.64 -16.72
CA LEU A 346 -0.83 7.11 -17.41
C LEU A 346 -1.01 7.12 -18.93
N LYS A 347 -2.20 6.75 -19.42
CA LYS A 347 -2.54 6.79 -20.86
C LYS A 347 -2.64 8.23 -21.37
N ARG A 348 -3.39 9.08 -20.67
CA ARG A 348 -3.65 10.48 -21.08
C ARG A 348 -2.35 11.29 -21.17
N THR A 349 -1.41 11.05 -20.26
CA THR A 349 -0.10 11.70 -20.24
C THR A 349 0.93 11.03 -21.15
N ASN A 350 0.56 9.93 -21.85
CA ASN A 350 1.49 9.09 -22.60
C ASN A 350 2.73 8.72 -21.77
N TYR A 351 2.52 8.35 -20.49
CA TYR A 351 3.62 8.08 -19.58
C TYR A 351 4.41 6.83 -20.01
N PRO A 352 5.76 6.91 -20.13
CA PRO A 352 6.58 5.75 -20.49
C PRO A 352 6.67 4.80 -19.29
N LEU A 353 6.02 3.64 -19.39
CA LEU A 353 6.02 2.64 -18.30
C LEU A 353 7.43 2.12 -17.98
N THR A 354 8.38 2.27 -18.91
CA THR A 354 9.80 1.95 -18.70
C THR A 354 10.43 2.72 -17.55
N ASN A 355 9.92 3.91 -17.25
CA ASN A 355 10.40 4.75 -16.15
C ASN A 355 9.73 4.41 -14.82
N LEU A 356 8.64 3.64 -14.84
CA LEU A 356 7.84 3.37 -13.66
C LEU A 356 8.63 2.61 -12.58
N GLY A 357 8.82 3.26 -11.44
CA GLY A 357 9.62 2.75 -10.32
C GLY A 357 11.12 3.07 -10.38
N THR A 358 11.51 4.04 -11.25
CA THR A 358 12.88 4.57 -11.33
C THR A 358 12.89 6.10 -11.43
N GLU A 359 11.79 6.75 -11.05
CA GLU A 359 11.62 8.19 -11.14
C GLU A 359 12.47 8.94 -10.13
N GLU A 360 12.96 10.09 -10.56
CA GLU A 360 13.60 11.10 -9.73
C GLU A 360 12.71 12.35 -9.67
N ILE A 361 12.42 12.83 -8.46
CA ILE A 361 11.42 13.88 -8.29
C ILE A 361 11.71 14.74 -7.06
N THR A 362 11.39 16.03 -7.14
CA THR A 362 11.54 16.96 -6.01
C THR A 362 10.39 16.83 -5.00
N ALA A 363 10.64 17.22 -3.74
CA ALA A 363 9.64 17.20 -2.68
C ALA A 363 8.37 18.02 -3.02
N ASP A 364 8.54 19.15 -3.70
CA ASP A 364 7.43 20.03 -4.07
C ASP A 364 6.47 19.35 -5.06
N VAL A 365 7.02 18.62 -6.01
CA VAL A 365 6.20 17.87 -6.99
C VAL A 365 5.52 16.68 -6.30
N LEU A 366 6.22 15.92 -5.44
CA LEU A 366 5.63 14.82 -4.67
C LEU A 366 4.45 15.25 -3.80
N GLY A 367 4.55 16.46 -3.23
CA GLY A 367 3.54 17.03 -2.35
C GLY A 367 2.33 17.63 -3.06
N ASN A 368 2.28 17.62 -4.40
CA ASN A 368 1.26 18.36 -5.13
C ASN A 368 0.54 17.49 -6.17
N ILE A 369 -0.68 17.05 -5.87
CA ILE A 369 -1.53 16.33 -6.83
C ILE A 369 -2.36 17.28 -7.72
N ASP A 370 -2.33 18.58 -7.52
CA ASP A 370 -3.03 19.54 -8.40
C ASP A 370 -2.43 19.55 -9.82
N THR A 371 -1.23 18.98 -10.00
CA THR A 371 -0.55 18.81 -11.28
C THR A 371 -0.79 17.45 -11.95
N ILE A 372 -1.79 16.71 -11.50
CA ILE A 372 -2.07 15.34 -11.99
C ILE A 372 -2.28 15.27 -13.50
N ASP A 373 -2.77 16.35 -14.12
CA ASP A 373 -2.91 16.46 -15.57
C ASP A 373 -1.56 16.51 -16.31
N GLN A 374 -0.47 16.78 -15.58
CA GLN A 374 0.89 16.88 -16.12
C GLN A 374 1.72 15.63 -15.80
N SER A 375 1.55 15.07 -14.58
CA SER A 375 2.30 13.88 -14.15
C SER A 375 1.44 13.00 -13.24
N PRO A 376 1.36 11.68 -13.50
CA PRO A 376 0.66 10.73 -12.62
C PRO A 376 1.47 10.37 -11.36
N ILE A 377 2.76 10.70 -11.30
CA ILE A 377 3.71 10.24 -10.27
C ILE A 377 3.32 10.68 -8.85
N PRO A 378 2.94 11.94 -8.58
CA PRO A 378 2.51 12.33 -7.23
C PRO A 378 1.35 11.49 -6.71
N MET A 379 0.38 11.18 -7.57
CA MET A 379 -0.77 10.36 -7.20
C MET A 379 -0.37 8.89 -7.00
N LEU A 380 0.52 8.33 -7.84
CA LEU A 380 1.04 6.97 -7.66
C LEU A 380 1.79 6.82 -6.32
N TYR A 381 2.63 7.80 -5.97
CA TYR A 381 3.33 7.83 -4.69
C TYR A 381 2.36 7.93 -3.51
N GLN A 382 1.50 8.94 -3.49
CA GLN A 382 0.59 9.17 -2.36
C GLN A 382 -0.43 8.06 -2.18
N SER A 383 -0.86 7.42 -3.28
CA SER A 383 -1.75 6.25 -3.23
C SER A 383 -1.04 4.97 -2.80
N GLY A 384 0.31 4.96 -2.74
CA GLY A 384 1.11 3.84 -2.26
C GLY A 384 1.50 2.82 -3.32
N TYR A 385 1.42 3.16 -4.61
CA TYR A 385 1.98 2.34 -5.69
C TYR A 385 3.50 2.54 -5.82
N LEU A 386 3.99 3.74 -5.50
CA LEU A 386 5.40 4.05 -5.38
C LEU A 386 5.74 4.46 -3.95
N THR A 387 7.02 4.38 -3.60
CA THR A 387 7.58 4.76 -2.30
C THR A 387 8.91 5.47 -2.48
N LEU A 388 9.38 6.17 -1.44
CA LEU A 388 10.71 6.77 -1.41
C LEU A 388 11.77 5.67 -1.25
N ARG A 389 12.78 5.64 -2.11
CA ARG A 389 13.89 4.69 -2.02
C ARG A 389 15.12 5.30 -1.40
N SER A 390 15.49 6.48 -1.87
CA SER A 390 16.63 7.27 -1.40
C SER A 390 16.41 8.75 -1.68
N TYR A 391 17.25 9.60 -1.08
CA TYR A 391 17.25 11.03 -1.33
C TYR A 391 18.65 11.50 -1.71
N ASP A 392 18.75 12.13 -2.88
CA ASP A 392 19.95 12.81 -3.32
C ASP A 392 19.99 14.22 -2.70
N LYS A 393 20.95 14.44 -1.81
CA LYS A 393 21.10 15.72 -1.09
C LYS A 393 21.69 16.83 -1.94
N GLU A 394 22.43 16.49 -2.99
CA GLU A 394 23.07 17.46 -3.88
C GLU A 394 22.04 18.11 -4.81
N PHE A 395 21.13 17.27 -5.37
CA PHE A 395 20.10 17.74 -6.30
C PHE A 395 18.72 17.92 -5.66
N GLU A 396 18.59 17.64 -4.36
CA GLU A 396 17.32 17.70 -3.60
C GLU A 396 16.20 16.84 -4.24
N MET A 397 16.57 15.64 -4.70
CA MET A 397 15.67 14.74 -5.43
C MET A 397 15.45 13.43 -4.69
N TYR A 398 14.20 12.97 -4.67
CA TYR A 398 13.83 11.64 -4.22
C TYR A 398 13.85 10.66 -5.38
N HIS A 399 14.43 9.49 -5.16
CA HIS A 399 14.29 8.34 -6.05
C HIS A 399 13.11 7.49 -5.60
N LEU A 400 12.22 7.17 -6.54
CA LEU A 400 11.04 6.36 -6.28
C LEU A 400 11.23 4.92 -6.76
N ALA A 401 10.53 4.00 -6.10
CA ALA A 401 10.46 2.60 -6.50
C ALA A 401 9.11 2.00 -6.12
N PHE A 402 8.80 0.81 -6.63
CA PHE A 402 7.73 0.01 -6.04
C PHE A 402 8.12 -0.37 -4.60
N PRO A 403 7.18 -0.32 -3.63
CA PRO A 403 7.51 -0.65 -2.24
C PRO A 403 7.90 -2.12 -2.08
N ASN A 404 7.19 -3.02 -2.76
CA ASN A 404 7.37 -4.46 -2.60
C ASN A 404 6.79 -5.27 -3.77
N LEU A 405 7.02 -6.58 -3.71
CA LEU A 405 6.61 -7.51 -4.77
C LEU A 405 5.08 -7.59 -4.95
N GLU A 406 4.29 -7.47 -3.87
CA GLU A 406 2.83 -7.47 -3.95
C GLU A 406 2.34 -6.33 -4.83
N VAL A 407 2.80 -5.11 -4.53
CA VAL A 407 2.38 -3.90 -5.24
C VAL A 407 2.87 -3.91 -6.68
N GLU A 408 4.15 -4.22 -6.90
CA GLU A 408 4.75 -4.27 -8.23
C GLU A 408 4.02 -5.28 -9.13
N ARG A 409 3.81 -6.51 -8.64
CA ARG A 409 3.12 -7.56 -9.38
C ARG A 409 1.65 -7.24 -9.61
N GLY A 410 0.95 -6.79 -8.60
CA GLY A 410 -0.45 -6.44 -8.68
C GLY A 410 -0.70 -5.29 -9.65
N PHE A 411 0.11 -4.22 -9.57
CA PHE A 411 -0.01 -3.07 -10.47
C PHE A 411 0.30 -3.45 -11.91
N THR A 412 1.40 -4.18 -12.16
CA THR A 412 1.77 -4.64 -13.50
C THR A 412 0.68 -5.53 -14.11
N ARG A 413 0.12 -6.46 -13.32
CA ARG A 413 -1.02 -7.30 -13.76
C ARG A 413 -2.24 -6.46 -14.12
N PHE A 414 -2.51 -5.42 -13.35
CA PHE A 414 -3.64 -4.53 -13.59
C PHE A 414 -3.46 -3.68 -14.87
N LEU A 415 -2.22 -3.43 -15.32
CA LEU A 415 -1.95 -2.74 -16.59
C LEU A 415 -2.30 -3.59 -17.82
N ILE A 416 -2.29 -4.93 -17.73
CA ILE A 416 -2.48 -5.83 -18.89
C ILE A 416 -3.70 -5.46 -19.73
N PRO A 417 -4.95 -5.42 -19.20
CA PRO A 417 -6.14 -5.15 -20.02
C PRO A 417 -6.19 -3.73 -20.60
N TYR A 418 -5.38 -2.81 -20.10
CA TYR A 418 -5.35 -1.43 -20.57
C TYR A 418 -4.31 -1.19 -21.67
N TYR A 419 -3.25 -1.99 -21.70
CA TYR A 419 -2.16 -1.89 -22.69
C TYR A 419 -2.17 -3.07 -23.66
N THR A 420 -2.88 -4.15 -23.35
CA THR A 420 -3.13 -5.28 -24.25
C THR A 420 -4.65 -5.46 -24.39
N GLN A 421 -5.08 -6.26 -25.34
CA GLN A 421 -6.51 -6.59 -25.50
C GLN A 421 -6.96 -7.79 -24.67
N LEU A 422 -6.07 -8.30 -23.83
CA LEU A 422 -6.38 -9.40 -22.95
C LEU A 422 -7.34 -8.94 -21.86
N ARG A 423 -8.41 -9.72 -21.66
CA ARG A 423 -9.29 -9.52 -20.52
C ARG A 423 -8.52 -9.82 -19.21
N SER A 424 -8.95 -9.21 -18.12
CA SER A 424 -8.31 -9.38 -16.80
C SER A 424 -8.21 -10.85 -16.37
N ASP A 425 -9.19 -11.68 -16.72
CA ASP A 425 -9.21 -13.12 -16.42
C ASP A 425 -8.24 -13.95 -17.30
N GLN A 426 -7.88 -13.45 -18.47
CA GLN A 426 -7.01 -14.12 -19.43
C GLN A 426 -5.52 -13.79 -19.22
N GLY A 427 -5.21 -12.60 -18.71
CA GLY A 427 -3.83 -12.09 -18.62
C GLY A 427 -2.90 -13.02 -17.85
N GLN A 428 -3.34 -13.57 -16.71
CA GLN A 428 -2.51 -14.45 -15.91
C GLN A 428 -2.22 -15.80 -16.61
N LEU A 429 -3.22 -16.38 -17.26
CA LEU A 429 -3.04 -17.61 -18.04
C LEU A 429 -2.13 -17.38 -19.23
N PHE A 430 -2.27 -16.23 -19.89
CA PHE A 430 -1.45 -15.84 -21.03
C PHE A 430 0.03 -15.75 -20.62
N VAL A 431 0.36 -15.04 -19.53
CA VAL A 431 1.72 -14.95 -18.98
C VAL A 431 2.26 -16.32 -18.56
N ALA A 432 1.43 -17.15 -17.90
CA ALA A 432 1.85 -18.51 -17.51
C ALA A 432 2.23 -19.37 -18.72
N ASN A 433 1.54 -19.21 -19.85
CA ASN A 433 1.89 -19.91 -21.08
C ASN A 433 3.22 -19.40 -21.66
N PHE A 434 3.47 -18.09 -21.67
CA PHE A 434 4.78 -17.55 -22.05
C PHE A 434 5.91 -18.18 -21.24
N VAL A 435 5.77 -18.21 -19.92
CA VAL A 435 6.79 -18.77 -19.04
C VAL A 435 7.01 -20.27 -19.29
N LYS A 436 5.92 -21.03 -19.53
CA LYS A 436 6.03 -22.46 -19.85
C LYS A 436 6.73 -22.70 -21.20
N GLU A 437 6.42 -21.88 -22.20
CA GLU A 437 7.02 -21.95 -23.53
C GLU A 437 8.53 -21.63 -23.46
N LEU A 438 8.92 -20.57 -22.76
CA LEU A 438 10.32 -20.20 -22.53
C LEU A 438 11.09 -21.29 -21.75
N ARG A 439 10.49 -21.83 -20.69
CA ARG A 439 11.15 -22.92 -19.92
C ARG A 439 11.31 -24.23 -20.72
N ALA A 440 10.46 -24.42 -21.72
CA ALA A 440 10.48 -25.61 -22.56
C ALA A 440 11.28 -25.44 -23.88
N GLY A 441 11.94 -24.28 -24.09
CA GLY A 441 12.65 -23.99 -25.33
C GLY A 441 11.75 -23.79 -26.57
N LYS A 442 10.44 -23.60 -26.38
CA LYS A 442 9.45 -23.48 -27.47
C LYS A 442 9.41 -22.04 -27.98
N VAL A 443 10.50 -21.55 -28.51
CA VAL A 443 10.69 -20.15 -28.90
C VAL A 443 9.73 -19.68 -29.99
N GLU A 444 9.41 -20.53 -30.97
CA GLU A 444 8.42 -20.19 -32.01
C GLU A 444 7.01 -20.02 -31.45
N ALA A 445 6.60 -20.88 -30.50
CA ALA A 445 5.30 -20.78 -29.85
C ALA A 445 5.19 -19.48 -29.03
N PHE A 446 6.27 -19.14 -28.32
CA PHE A 446 6.42 -17.88 -27.59
C PHE A 446 6.30 -16.68 -28.53
N MET A 447 7.00 -16.67 -29.67
CA MET A 447 6.95 -15.56 -30.64
C MET A 447 5.58 -15.42 -31.28
N LYS A 448 4.92 -16.51 -31.69
CA LYS A 448 3.55 -16.49 -32.21
C LYS A 448 2.54 -15.94 -31.20
N ARG A 449 2.73 -16.26 -29.92
CA ARG A 449 1.92 -15.72 -28.82
C ARG A 449 2.18 -14.22 -28.62
N LEU A 450 3.44 -13.78 -28.68
CA LEU A 450 3.80 -12.37 -28.60
C LEU A 450 3.20 -11.58 -29.75
N GLU A 451 3.29 -12.11 -30.98
CA GLU A 451 2.69 -11.54 -32.19
C GLU A 451 1.16 -11.39 -32.06
N SER A 452 0.48 -12.38 -31.47
CA SER A 452 -0.98 -12.36 -31.30
C SER A 452 -1.47 -11.20 -30.42
N LEU A 453 -0.65 -10.69 -29.51
CA LEU A 453 -1.00 -9.51 -28.70
C LEU A 453 -1.19 -8.24 -29.52
N PHE A 454 -0.56 -8.17 -30.69
CA PHE A 454 -0.59 -7.03 -31.58
C PHE A 454 -1.50 -7.26 -32.80
N ALA A 455 -2.08 -8.46 -32.97
CA ALA A 455 -2.85 -8.84 -34.15
C ALA A 455 -4.26 -8.25 -34.21
N ASP A 456 -4.94 -8.09 -33.06
CA ASP A 456 -6.37 -7.76 -32.97
C ASP A 456 -6.65 -6.31 -32.54
N GLY A 457 -5.70 -5.39 -32.75
CA GLY A 457 -5.80 -4.01 -32.30
C GLY A 457 -6.79 -3.14 -33.05
N ASP A 458 -7.99 -2.93 -32.55
CA ASP A 458 -8.82 -1.75 -32.90
C ASP A 458 -8.21 -0.51 -32.21
N TYR A 459 -7.21 0.03 -32.88
CA TYR A 459 -6.28 1.01 -32.29
C TYR A 459 -6.83 2.43 -32.41
N GLN A 460 -7.80 2.76 -31.59
CA GLN A 460 -8.03 4.15 -31.17
C GLN A 460 -6.95 4.61 -30.16
N VAL A 461 -5.69 4.20 -30.36
CA VAL A 461 -4.59 4.79 -29.62
C VAL A 461 -4.31 6.14 -30.23
N THR A 462 -4.85 7.18 -29.63
CA THR A 462 -4.46 8.57 -29.84
C THR A 462 -3.05 8.75 -29.27
N GLY A 463 -2.01 8.37 -30.01
CA GLY A 463 -0.64 8.50 -29.52
C GLY A 463 0.41 7.89 -30.44
N ASN A 464 1.67 8.08 -30.09
CA ASN A 464 2.82 7.54 -30.80
C ASN A 464 2.82 6.00 -30.74
N ALA A 465 2.84 5.33 -31.90
CA ALA A 465 2.84 3.87 -32.00
C ALA A 465 4.07 3.23 -31.32
N GLU A 466 5.20 3.93 -31.28
CA GLU A 466 6.40 3.49 -30.59
C GLU A 466 6.18 3.37 -29.08
N PHE A 467 5.57 4.37 -28.44
CA PHE A 467 5.22 4.33 -27.01
C PHE A 467 4.29 3.18 -26.67
N TYR A 468 3.31 2.95 -27.54
CA TYR A 468 2.39 1.83 -27.33
C TYR A 468 3.13 0.50 -27.32
N PHE A 469 3.98 0.27 -28.34
CA PHE A 469 4.77 -0.96 -28.45
C PHE A 469 5.68 -1.15 -27.23
N GLN A 470 6.43 -0.11 -26.87
CA GLN A 470 7.33 -0.12 -25.72
C GLN A 470 6.57 -0.46 -24.42
N ASN A 471 5.42 0.13 -24.19
CA ASN A 471 4.61 -0.12 -23.00
C ASN A 471 4.02 -1.53 -22.96
N VAL A 472 3.53 -2.07 -24.09
CA VAL A 472 3.04 -3.46 -24.16
C VAL A 472 4.16 -4.46 -23.87
N VAL A 473 5.30 -4.29 -24.52
CA VAL A 473 6.49 -5.14 -24.30
C VAL A 473 6.91 -5.03 -22.85
N TRP A 474 6.96 -3.81 -22.30
CA TRP A 474 7.31 -3.60 -20.89
C TRP A 474 6.40 -4.39 -19.94
N VAL A 475 5.08 -4.28 -20.08
CA VAL A 475 4.11 -4.99 -19.21
C VAL A 475 4.30 -6.50 -19.28
N ILE A 476 4.44 -7.06 -20.48
CA ILE A 476 4.57 -8.51 -20.68
C ILE A 476 5.89 -9.04 -20.09
N PHE A 477 7.02 -8.42 -20.41
CA PHE A 477 8.31 -8.88 -19.91
C PHE A 477 8.49 -8.60 -18.42
N LYS A 478 7.89 -7.55 -17.88
CA LYS A 478 7.82 -7.33 -16.43
C LYS A 478 7.06 -8.45 -15.74
N MET A 479 5.93 -8.90 -16.31
CA MET A 479 5.16 -10.04 -15.79
C MET A 479 5.92 -11.37 -15.91
N ILE A 480 6.63 -11.61 -17.01
CA ILE A 480 7.51 -12.77 -17.17
C ILE A 480 8.61 -12.74 -16.11
N GLY A 481 9.16 -11.56 -15.79
CA GLY A 481 10.21 -11.34 -14.80
C GLY A 481 9.85 -11.76 -13.36
N PHE A 482 8.56 -11.91 -13.02
CA PHE A 482 8.17 -12.48 -11.72
C PHE A 482 8.38 -14.01 -11.62
N TYR A 483 8.59 -14.69 -12.74
CA TYR A 483 8.71 -16.15 -12.82
C TYR A 483 10.05 -16.62 -13.36
N THR A 484 10.82 -15.72 -13.99
CA THR A 484 12.12 -15.98 -14.58
C THR A 484 12.94 -14.70 -14.57
N GLU A 485 14.25 -14.79 -14.76
CA GLU A 485 15.12 -13.63 -14.78
C GLU A 485 14.99 -12.89 -16.11
N VAL A 486 14.69 -11.58 -16.05
CA VAL A 486 14.61 -10.69 -17.22
C VAL A 486 15.50 -9.49 -16.99
N GLU A 487 16.52 -9.34 -17.83
CA GLU A 487 17.38 -8.16 -17.88
C GLU A 487 16.98 -7.27 -19.06
N ARG A 488 17.09 -5.97 -18.90
CA ARG A 488 16.79 -4.98 -19.93
C ARG A 488 17.98 -4.06 -20.12
N HIS A 489 18.26 -3.78 -21.37
CA HIS A 489 19.21 -2.75 -21.76
C HIS A 489 18.46 -1.71 -22.58
N THR A 490 18.47 -0.46 -22.13
CA THR A 490 17.90 0.67 -22.88
C THR A 490 19.05 1.53 -23.35
N SER A 491 19.27 1.60 -24.64
CA SER A 491 20.15 2.57 -25.26
C SER A 491 19.44 3.22 -26.44
N ASP A 492 19.39 4.55 -26.47
CA ASP A 492 18.86 5.36 -27.59
C ASP A 492 17.45 4.96 -28.09
N GLY A 493 16.51 4.73 -27.14
CA GLY A 493 15.11 4.40 -27.48
C GLY A 493 14.87 2.96 -27.95
N ARG A 494 15.81 2.05 -27.75
CA ARG A 494 15.73 0.63 -28.11
C ARG A 494 15.53 -0.24 -26.87
N ILE A 495 14.74 -1.29 -27.02
CA ILE A 495 14.48 -2.25 -25.93
C ILE A 495 15.17 -3.56 -26.28
N ASP A 496 16.32 -3.81 -25.66
CA ASP A 496 16.97 -5.11 -25.71
C ASP A 496 16.59 -5.89 -24.46
N MET A 497 16.27 -7.15 -24.60
CA MET A 497 15.86 -7.99 -23.48
C MET A 497 16.61 -9.29 -23.47
N ILE A 498 17.04 -9.71 -22.29
CA ILE A 498 17.62 -11.03 -22.04
C ILE A 498 16.71 -11.74 -21.04
N VAL A 499 16.16 -12.90 -21.46
CA VAL A 499 15.37 -13.76 -20.56
C VAL A 499 16.19 -15.00 -20.27
N LYS A 500 16.34 -15.33 -18.98
CA LYS A 500 17.13 -16.45 -18.49
C LYS A 500 16.23 -17.47 -17.80
N THR A 501 16.29 -18.71 -18.25
CA THR A 501 15.64 -19.84 -17.60
C THR A 501 16.68 -20.82 -17.06
N SER A 502 16.27 -21.96 -16.50
CA SER A 502 17.20 -23.02 -16.07
C SER A 502 18.06 -23.54 -17.20
N ASP A 503 17.50 -23.65 -18.42
CA ASP A 503 18.12 -24.38 -19.53
C ASP A 503 18.38 -23.49 -20.77
N TYR A 504 17.84 -22.26 -20.80
CA TYR A 504 17.87 -21.39 -21.98
C TYR A 504 18.17 -19.95 -21.65
N PHE A 505 18.86 -19.27 -22.59
CA PHE A 505 18.96 -17.83 -22.70
C PHE A 505 18.21 -17.36 -23.95
N TYR A 506 17.45 -16.29 -23.82
CA TYR A 506 16.78 -15.63 -24.93
C TYR A 506 17.26 -14.18 -25.00
N ILE A 507 17.91 -13.81 -26.08
CA ILE A 507 18.39 -12.45 -26.37
C ILE A 507 17.49 -11.89 -27.45
N LEU A 508 16.66 -10.89 -27.08
CA LEU A 508 15.70 -10.27 -27.98
C LEU A 508 16.11 -8.84 -28.29
N GLU A 509 16.22 -8.53 -29.59
CA GLU A 509 16.42 -7.18 -30.11
C GLU A 509 15.19 -6.76 -30.87
N PHE A 510 14.67 -5.55 -30.56
CA PHE A 510 13.48 -4.99 -31.18
C PHE A 510 13.83 -3.84 -32.11
N LYS A 511 13.31 -3.85 -33.31
CA LYS A 511 13.44 -2.76 -34.29
C LYS A 511 12.07 -2.17 -34.63
N LEU A 512 12.07 -0.90 -34.94
CA LEU A 512 10.91 -0.15 -35.39
C LEU A 512 11.09 0.27 -36.85
N ASP A 513 10.11 -0.14 -37.69
CA ASP A 513 10.12 0.15 -39.16
C ASP A 513 11.43 -0.24 -39.87
N LYS A 514 12.04 -1.37 -39.47
CA LYS A 514 13.24 -1.95 -40.06
C LYS A 514 13.03 -3.40 -40.49
N SER A 515 13.97 -4.29 -40.15
CA SER A 515 13.83 -5.72 -40.40
C SER A 515 14.29 -6.58 -39.22
N ALA A 516 13.80 -7.81 -39.16
CA ALA A 516 14.24 -8.81 -38.18
C ALA A 516 15.71 -9.20 -38.40
N ASP A 517 16.20 -9.14 -39.63
CA ASP A 517 17.61 -9.38 -39.99
C ASP A 517 18.53 -8.32 -39.39
N GLU A 518 18.16 -7.03 -39.51
CA GLU A 518 18.90 -5.93 -38.88
C GLU A 518 18.93 -6.03 -37.36
N ALA A 519 17.86 -6.57 -36.74
CA ALA A 519 17.83 -6.84 -35.32
C ALA A 519 18.80 -7.97 -34.92
N LEU A 520 18.81 -9.06 -35.65
CA LEU A 520 19.78 -10.15 -35.43
C LEU A 520 21.21 -9.71 -35.62
N GLN A 521 21.47 -8.94 -36.71
CA GLN A 521 22.80 -8.38 -36.99
C GLN A 521 23.29 -7.53 -35.81
N GLN A 522 22.43 -6.72 -35.21
CA GLN A 522 22.81 -5.90 -34.06
C GLN A 522 23.18 -6.75 -32.84
N ILE A 523 22.49 -7.88 -32.55
CA ILE A 523 22.86 -8.79 -31.47
C ILE A 523 24.30 -9.27 -31.67
N ASP A 524 24.66 -9.62 -32.91
CA ASP A 524 26.00 -10.11 -33.25
C ASP A 524 27.04 -8.98 -33.22
N ASP A 525 26.78 -7.83 -33.82
CA ASP A 525 27.67 -6.67 -33.85
C ASP A 525 28.01 -6.15 -32.44
N LYS A 526 27.02 -6.13 -31.55
CA LYS A 526 27.17 -5.72 -30.15
C LYS A 526 27.65 -6.83 -29.23
N GLN A 527 27.80 -8.06 -29.78
CA GLN A 527 28.25 -9.25 -29.03
C GLN A 527 27.43 -9.52 -27.74
N TYR A 528 26.13 -9.32 -27.78
CA TYR A 528 25.27 -9.51 -26.58
C TYR A 528 25.28 -10.94 -26.05
N ALA A 529 25.55 -11.95 -26.89
CA ALA A 529 25.69 -13.34 -26.48
C ALA A 529 27.03 -13.66 -25.79
N LYS A 530 28.07 -12.84 -26.01
CA LYS A 530 29.45 -13.12 -25.56
C LYS A 530 29.59 -13.39 -24.05
N PRO A 531 28.90 -12.69 -23.14
CA PRO A 531 28.98 -12.98 -21.71
C PRO A 531 28.47 -14.39 -21.33
N PHE A 532 27.69 -15.02 -22.22
CA PHE A 532 27.02 -16.30 -21.99
C PHE A 532 27.61 -17.47 -22.79
N GLU A 533 28.62 -17.24 -23.63
CA GLU A 533 29.25 -18.29 -24.50
C GLU A 533 29.82 -19.47 -23.70
N ASN A 534 30.22 -19.27 -22.44
CA ASN A 534 30.74 -20.31 -21.58
C ASN A 534 29.68 -20.95 -20.67
N ASP A 535 28.42 -20.52 -20.78
CA ASP A 535 27.31 -21.10 -20.01
C ASP A 535 26.80 -22.36 -20.71
N SER A 536 26.40 -23.36 -19.95
CA SER A 536 25.91 -24.64 -20.48
C SER A 536 24.49 -24.56 -21.05
N ARG A 537 23.79 -23.43 -20.86
CA ARG A 537 22.43 -23.21 -21.35
C ARG A 537 22.43 -22.90 -22.84
N HIS A 538 21.36 -23.30 -23.51
CA HIS A 538 21.17 -23.01 -24.92
C HIS A 538 20.80 -21.54 -25.16
N ILE A 539 21.44 -20.88 -26.13
CA ILE A 539 21.25 -19.46 -26.42
C ILE A 539 20.39 -19.29 -27.68
N TYR A 540 19.27 -18.63 -27.57
CA TYR A 540 18.46 -18.15 -28.70
C TYR A 540 18.64 -16.65 -28.91
N LYS A 541 19.00 -16.25 -30.13
CA LYS A 541 19.00 -14.84 -30.57
C LYS A 541 17.73 -14.59 -31.37
N ILE A 542 16.99 -13.55 -31.04
CA ILE A 542 15.68 -13.27 -31.63
C ILE A 542 15.63 -11.81 -32.09
N GLY A 543 15.59 -11.62 -33.39
CA GLY A 543 15.36 -10.32 -34.00
C GLY A 543 13.86 -10.12 -34.24
N VAL A 544 13.31 -8.97 -33.82
CA VAL A 544 11.90 -8.65 -33.96
C VAL A 544 11.74 -7.29 -34.62
N ASN A 545 10.91 -7.19 -35.65
CA ASN A 545 10.54 -5.93 -36.26
C ASN A 545 9.10 -5.55 -35.95
N PHE A 546 8.89 -4.33 -35.50
CA PHE A 546 7.58 -3.75 -35.26
C PHE A 546 7.32 -2.65 -36.29
N SER A 547 6.12 -2.63 -36.89
CA SER A 547 5.74 -1.60 -37.86
C SER A 547 4.82 -0.56 -37.22
N THR A 548 5.24 0.71 -37.29
CA THR A 548 4.40 1.82 -36.80
C THR A 548 3.19 2.03 -37.69
N LYS A 549 3.28 1.64 -38.99
CA LYS A 549 2.17 1.74 -39.95
C LYS A 549 1.04 0.75 -39.67
N THR A 550 1.39 -0.51 -39.43
CA THR A 550 0.41 -1.58 -39.16
C THR A 550 0.12 -1.73 -37.67
N LYS A 551 0.97 -1.15 -36.79
CA LYS A 551 0.97 -1.29 -35.34
C LYS A 551 1.05 -2.76 -34.88
N ARG A 552 1.79 -3.58 -35.64
CA ARG A 552 1.93 -5.05 -35.43
C ARG A 552 3.41 -5.43 -35.48
N ILE A 553 3.71 -6.62 -34.96
CA ILE A 553 4.95 -7.30 -35.29
C ILE A 553 4.86 -7.69 -36.76
N ASP A 554 5.76 -7.14 -37.58
CA ASP A 554 5.79 -7.32 -39.04
C ASP A 554 6.67 -8.50 -39.44
N GLY A 555 7.50 -8.97 -38.55
CA GLY A 555 8.33 -10.16 -38.72
C GLY A 555 9.27 -10.40 -37.56
N TRP A 556 9.66 -11.64 -37.39
CA TRP A 556 10.68 -12.05 -36.43
C TRP A 556 11.52 -13.19 -36.98
N LYS A 557 12.77 -13.30 -36.51
CA LYS A 557 13.71 -14.36 -36.86
C LYS A 557 14.44 -14.85 -35.64
N ILE A 558 14.76 -16.14 -35.65
CA ILE A 558 15.49 -16.84 -34.60
C ILE A 558 16.80 -17.33 -35.17
N ALA A 559 17.91 -17.15 -34.43
CA ALA A 559 19.21 -17.77 -34.65
C ALA A 559 19.67 -18.41 -33.33
N GLU A 560 20.45 -19.51 -33.47
CA GLU A 560 21.05 -20.24 -32.35
C GLU A 560 22.53 -19.91 -32.20
#